data_3a16c0b941cc4517aa82e9d86409cc67
#
_entry.id   3a16c0b941cc4517aa82e9d86409cc67
#
_cell.length_a   1.000
_cell.length_b   1.000
_cell.length_c   1.000
_cell.angle_alpha   90.00
_cell.angle_beta   90.00
_cell.angle_gamma   90.00
#
_symmetry.space_group_name_H-M   'P 1'
#
loop_
_entity.id
_entity.type
_entity.pdbx_description
1 polymer ?
#
loop_
_entity_poly.entity_id
_entity_poly.type
_entity_poly.pdbx_seq_one_letter_code
_entity_poly.pdbx_strand_id
1 'polypeptide(L)'
;MYINISSQKYDKPLLFITIGLIFIGIVMVFSSTVDRSFNKFDYSTFYISKHLIRVFIGALAMIFGMMLDYNYLKRLAGPFLIFSIFLLLLTKILYLAENGINSDPARWLNIGIFSIQTSDIARLSVIIYLANYIDRKKDNIRDYIDGFLPPLLMVLIVMILIIIQPDFSTAAMIGFIFLIMLFIGRAKFLHLVSTVFFGLIFLIPVMYFREYRVYRITSYFDGFFDLSKASHQLQQSFYSLGNGGINGVGLGS
;
A
#
# COMPACT_ATOMS: atom_id res chain seq x y z
N MET A 1 19.92 3.46 29.06
CA MET A 1 18.60 2.81 28.88
C MET A 1 18.86 1.43 28.29
N TYR A 2 18.99 0.41 29.12
CA TYR A 2 19.27 -0.96 28.66
C TYR A 2 18.00 -1.53 28.05
N ILE A 3 18.01 -1.83 26.75
CA ILE A 3 16.94 -2.57 26.09
C ILE A 3 17.06 -4.02 26.57
N ASN A 4 16.16 -4.45 27.42
CA ASN A 4 16.14 -5.81 27.94
C ASN A 4 15.51 -6.73 26.87
N ILE A 5 16.34 -7.23 25.97
CA ILE A 5 15.95 -8.06 24.82
C ILE A 5 15.37 -9.41 25.26
N SER A 6 15.63 -9.83 26.52
CA SER A 6 15.28 -11.16 27.01
C SER A 6 13.82 -11.36 27.45
N SER A 7 12.99 -10.31 27.50
CA SER A 7 11.60 -10.39 27.97
C SER A 7 10.53 -10.20 26.90
N GLN A 8 10.88 -9.81 25.67
CA GLN A 8 9.92 -9.69 24.58
C GLN A 8 9.66 -11.07 23.97
N LYS A 9 8.54 -11.68 24.36
CA LYS A 9 8.03 -12.91 23.73
C LYS A 9 7.47 -12.55 22.36
N TYR A 10 8.25 -12.78 21.30
CA TYR A 10 7.75 -12.72 19.93
C TYR A 10 6.93 -13.98 19.60
N ASP A 11 5.93 -13.82 18.77
CA ASP A 11 5.10 -14.91 18.25
C ASP A 11 5.93 -15.74 17.26
N LYS A 12 6.39 -16.93 17.71
CA LYS A 12 7.21 -17.81 16.88
C LYS A 12 6.48 -18.30 15.64
N PRO A 13 5.23 -18.79 15.70
CA PRO A 13 4.46 -19.17 14.52
C PRO A 13 4.38 -18.06 13.47
N LEU A 14 4.07 -16.83 13.89
CA LEU A 14 3.99 -15.69 12.99
C LEU A 14 5.34 -15.42 12.30
N LEU A 15 6.45 -15.50 13.04
CA LEU A 15 7.79 -15.31 12.50
C LEU A 15 8.13 -16.40 11.47
N PHE A 16 7.87 -17.67 11.76
CA PHE A 16 8.13 -18.77 10.84
C PHE A 16 7.29 -18.67 9.56
N ILE A 17 6.02 -18.34 9.67
CA ILE A 17 5.14 -18.11 8.50
C ILE A 17 5.68 -16.96 7.65
N THR A 18 6.08 -15.85 8.29
CA THR A 18 6.64 -14.69 7.58
C THR A 18 7.92 -15.05 6.82
N ILE A 19 8.85 -15.78 7.44
CA ILE A 19 10.08 -16.24 6.80
C ILE A 19 9.76 -17.20 5.64
N GLY A 20 8.83 -18.13 5.83
CA GLY A 20 8.37 -19.05 4.79
C GLY A 20 7.80 -18.32 3.58
N LEU A 21 6.95 -17.31 3.79
CA LEU A 21 6.38 -16.48 2.72
C LEU A 21 7.45 -15.67 1.99
N ILE A 22 8.45 -15.12 2.72
CA ILE A 22 9.57 -14.42 2.11
C ILE A 22 10.37 -15.37 1.21
N PHE A 23 10.66 -16.59 1.67
CA PHE A 23 11.38 -17.58 0.89
C PHE A 23 10.63 -17.96 -0.40
N ILE A 24 9.32 -18.25 -0.29
CA ILE A 24 8.46 -18.52 -1.45
C ILE A 24 8.48 -17.31 -2.40
N GLY A 25 8.39 -16.09 -1.87
CA GLY A 25 8.45 -14.85 -2.65
C GLY A 25 9.77 -14.69 -3.43
N ILE A 26 10.92 -15.04 -2.83
CA ILE A 26 12.22 -15.02 -3.50
C ILE A 26 12.24 -16.01 -4.69
N VAL A 27 11.78 -17.24 -4.47
CA VAL A 27 11.72 -18.28 -5.51
C VAL A 27 10.80 -17.83 -6.66
N MET A 28 9.62 -17.31 -6.33
CA MET A 28 8.65 -16.88 -7.35
C MET A 28 9.13 -15.65 -8.14
N VAL A 29 9.77 -14.68 -7.49
CA VAL A 29 10.36 -13.53 -8.19
C VAL A 29 11.48 -13.98 -9.12
N PHE A 30 12.33 -14.91 -8.68
CA PHE A 30 13.37 -15.47 -9.54
C PHE A 30 12.74 -16.16 -10.77
N SER A 31 11.81 -17.10 -10.55
CA SER A 31 11.12 -17.82 -11.61
C SER A 31 10.48 -16.90 -12.65
N SER A 32 9.74 -15.87 -12.20
CA SER A 32 9.00 -14.97 -13.10
C SER A 32 9.88 -13.91 -13.80
N THR A 33 11.14 -13.76 -13.40
CA THR A 33 12.02 -12.71 -13.95
C THR A 33 13.24 -13.22 -14.71
N VAL A 34 13.47 -14.54 -14.74
CA VAL A 34 14.63 -15.17 -15.41
C VAL A 34 14.71 -14.76 -16.88
N ASP A 35 13.65 -15.06 -17.65
CA ASP A 35 13.63 -14.78 -19.09
C ASP A 35 13.71 -13.28 -19.39
N ARG A 36 12.97 -12.46 -18.63
CA ARG A 36 13.02 -11.01 -18.79
C ARG A 36 14.41 -10.45 -18.47
N SER A 37 15.09 -11.03 -17.47
CA SER A 37 16.45 -10.65 -17.09
C SER A 37 17.44 -10.99 -18.18
N PHE A 38 17.36 -12.20 -18.71
CA PHE A 38 18.24 -12.69 -19.78
C PHE A 38 18.06 -11.87 -21.06
N ASN A 39 16.81 -11.68 -21.51
CA ASN A 39 16.51 -10.94 -22.74
C ASN A 39 16.90 -9.45 -22.69
N LYS A 40 17.02 -8.86 -21.50
CA LYS A 40 17.31 -7.42 -21.38
C LYS A 40 18.75 -7.11 -20.99
N PHE A 41 19.42 -8.01 -20.27
CA PHE A 41 20.73 -7.76 -19.68
C PHE A 41 21.76 -8.85 -19.96
N ASP A 42 21.43 -9.87 -20.79
CA ASP A 42 22.27 -11.03 -21.11
C ASP A 42 22.67 -11.90 -19.92
N TYR A 43 22.05 -11.70 -18.73
CA TYR A 43 22.24 -12.56 -17.57
C TYR A 43 20.96 -12.69 -16.74
N SER A 44 20.71 -13.87 -16.19
CA SER A 44 19.44 -14.26 -15.55
C SER A 44 19.23 -13.66 -14.14
N THR A 45 20.29 -13.15 -13.51
CA THR A 45 20.27 -12.80 -12.08
C THR A 45 20.09 -11.32 -11.75
N PHE A 46 19.91 -10.44 -12.74
CA PHE A 46 19.82 -8.99 -12.52
C PHE A 46 18.67 -8.58 -11.58
N TYR A 47 17.46 -9.06 -11.84
CA TYR A 47 16.32 -8.69 -11.03
C TYR A 47 16.34 -9.34 -9.66
N ILE A 48 16.77 -10.60 -9.55
CA ILE A 48 16.84 -11.29 -8.26
C ILE A 48 17.88 -10.69 -7.34
N SER A 49 19.05 -10.26 -7.83
CA SER A 49 20.06 -9.61 -7.00
C SER A 49 19.55 -8.30 -6.38
N LYS A 50 18.84 -7.48 -7.17
CA LYS A 50 18.18 -6.26 -6.66
C LYS A 50 17.05 -6.59 -5.67
N HIS A 51 16.32 -7.69 -5.91
CA HIS A 51 15.27 -8.13 -4.99
C HIS A 51 15.85 -8.60 -3.66
N LEU A 52 16.93 -9.38 -3.66
CA LEU A 52 17.60 -9.85 -2.45
C LEU A 52 18.11 -8.71 -1.58
N ILE A 53 18.65 -7.63 -2.19
CA ILE A 53 19.05 -6.43 -1.44
C ILE A 53 17.84 -5.81 -0.72
N ARG A 54 16.69 -5.70 -1.40
CA ARG A 54 15.46 -5.17 -0.79
C ARG A 54 14.93 -6.07 0.33
N VAL A 55 14.97 -7.39 0.12
CA VAL A 55 14.59 -8.38 1.15
C VAL A 55 15.51 -8.27 2.36
N PHE A 56 16.81 -8.12 2.16
CA PHE A 56 17.77 -7.94 3.25
C PHE A 56 17.47 -6.66 4.06
N ILE A 57 17.23 -5.54 3.40
CA ILE A 57 16.84 -4.28 4.05
C ILE A 57 15.50 -4.45 4.79
N GLY A 58 14.53 -5.13 4.16
CA GLY A 58 13.24 -5.44 4.80
C GLY A 58 13.39 -6.33 6.04
N ALA A 59 14.28 -7.32 5.99
CA ALA A 59 14.59 -8.17 7.15
C ALA A 59 15.22 -7.38 8.30
N LEU A 60 16.16 -6.47 8.00
CA LEU A 60 16.72 -5.57 9.02
C LEU A 60 15.66 -4.65 9.61
N ALA A 61 14.78 -4.08 8.77
CA ALA A 61 13.68 -3.25 9.24
C ALA A 61 12.68 -4.05 10.10
N MET A 62 12.41 -5.30 9.77
CA MET A 62 11.58 -6.21 10.56
C MET A 62 12.20 -6.47 11.94
N ILE A 63 13.50 -6.81 11.99
CA ILE A 63 14.23 -7.03 13.27
C ILE A 63 14.18 -5.75 14.12
N PHE A 64 14.45 -4.59 13.50
CA PHE A 64 14.36 -3.30 14.20
C PHE A 64 12.95 -3.04 14.73
N GLY A 65 11.91 -3.29 13.91
CA GLY A 65 10.51 -3.16 14.31
C GLY A 65 10.13 -4.07 15.48
N MET A 66 10.66 -5.31 15.53
CA MET A 66 10.45 -6.25 16.63
C MET A 66 11.11 -5.78 17.94
N MET A 67 12.16 -4.97 17.86
CA MET A 67 12.85 -4.42 19.03
C MET A 67 12.22 -3.12 19.54
N LEU A 68 11.36 -2.46 18.73
CA LEU A 68 10.72 -1.21 19.10
C LEU A 68 9.60 -1.44 20.11
N ASP A 69 9.62 -0.68 21.20
CA ASP A 69 8.48 -0.60 22.12
C ASP A 69 7.35 0.19 21.45
N TYR A 70 6.14 -0.39 21.41
CA TYR A 70 4.95 0.25 20.84
C TYR A 70 4.61 1.60 21.49
N ASN A 71 5.07 1.84 22.73
CA ASN A 71 4.90 3.14 23.38
C ASN A 71 5.66 4.29 22.66
N TYR A 72 6.79 3.98 22.00
CA TYR A 72 7.45 4.96 21.14
C TYR A 72 6.61 5.29 19.90
N LEU A 73 5.99 4.27 19.29
CA LEU A 73 5.09 4.47 18.16
C LEU A 73 3.90 5.34 18.52
N LYS A 74 3.33 5.18 19.74
CA LYS A 74 2.26 6.07 20.24
C LYS A 74 2.70 7.54 20.29
N ARG A 75 3.92 7.80 20.80
CA ARG A 75 4.44 9.18 20.88
C ARG A 75 4.73 9.78 19.51
N LEU A 76 5.20 8.96 18.59
CA LEU A 76 5.55 9.37 17.24
C LEU A 76 4.37 9.42 16.27
N ALA A 77 3.19 8.93 16.65
CA ALA A 77 2.05 8.80 15.75
C ALA A 77 1.66 10.11 15.04
N GLY A 78 1.57 11.23 15.77
CA GLY A 78 1.28 12.55 15.19
C GLY A 78 2.42 13.09 14.32
N PRO A 79 3.64 13.22 14.85
CA PRO A 79 4.80 13.65 14.07
C PRO A 79 5.03 12.81 12.81
N PHE A 80 4.85 11.49 12.89
CA PHE A 80 5.03 10.60 11.74
C PHE A 80 3.96 10.81 10.66
N LEU A 81 2.72 11.08 11.04
CA LEU A 81 1.67 11.45 10.09
C LEU A 81 1.98 12.79 9.40
N ILE A 82 2.40 13.81 10.15
CA ILE A 82 2.79 15.11 9.58
C ILE A 82 3.98 14.94 8.62
N PHE A 83 4.97 14.15 9.01
CA PHE A 83 6.12 13.84 8.15
C PHE A 83 5.70 13.13 6.85
N SER A 84 4.77 12.18 6.93
CA SER A 84 4.26 11.51 5.72
C SER A 84 3.48 12.44 4.80
N ILE A 85 2.68 13.36 5.34
CA ILE A 85 2.00 14.42 4.58
C ILE A 85 3.03 15.32 3.88
N PHE A 86 4.07 15.72 4.60
CA PHE A 86 5.18 16.50 4.02
C PHE A 86 5.86 15.75 2.86
N LEU A 87 6.15 14.44 3.03
CA LEU A 87 6.73 13.62 1.96
C LEU A 87 5.82 13.52 0.72
N LEU A 88 4.50 13.37 0.92
CA LEU A 88 3.55 13.37 -0.18
C LEU A 88 3.57 14.69 -0.96
N LEU A 89 3.56 15.82 -0.25
CA LEU A 89 3.65 17.15 -0.87
C LEU A 89 4.98 17.34 -1.59
N LEU A 90 6.09 16.99 -0.94
CA LEU A 90 7.44 17.09 -1.50
C LEU A 90 7.57 16.29 -2.80
N THR A 91 7.09 15.04 -2.82
CA THR A 91 7.12 14.20 -4.03
C THR A 91 6.37 14.88 -5.18
N LYS A 92 5.22 15.48 -4.90
CA LYS A 92 4.44 16.18 -5.93
C LYS A 92 5.15 17.44 -6.44
N ILE A 93 5.74 18.23 -5.53
CA ILE A 93 6.45 19.48 -5.87
C ILE A 93 7.70 19.18 -6.71
N LEU A 94 8.55 18.25 -6.26
CA LEU A 94 9.75 17.87 -6.98
C LEU A 94 9.45 17.38 -8.39
N TYR A 95 8.42 16.56 -8.51
CA TYR A 95 8.02 16.02 -9.80
C TYR A 95 7.51 17.10 -10.77
N LEU A 96 6.71 18.05 -10.27
CA LEU A 96 6.24 19.19 -11.07
C LEU A 96 7.41 20.09 -11.52
N ALA A 97 8.43 20.24 -10.67
CA ALA A 97 9.62 21.02 -10.97
C ALA A 97 10.48 20.38 -12.08
N GLU A 98 10.60 19.04 -12.09
CA GLU A 98 11.41 18.31 -13.06
C GLU A 98 10.72 18.11 -14.42
N ASN A 99 9.43 17.83 -14.42
CA ASN A 99 8.72 17.32 -15.59
C ASN A 99 7.60 18.24 -16.11
N GLY A 100 7.28 19.33 -15.39
CA GLY A 100 6.19 20.24 -15.73
C GLY A 100 4.79 19.70 -15.40
N ILE A 101 3.77 20.52 -15.68
CA ILE A 101 2.38 20.27 -15.25
C ILE A 101 1.71 19.07 -15.95
N ASN A 102 2.14 18.75 -17.19
CA ASN A 102 1.52 17.74 -18.05
C ASN A 102 2.18 16.34 -17.98
N SER A 103 3.06 16.13 -17.03
CA SER A 103 3.84 14.90 -16.95
C SER A 103 3.10 13.77 -16.22
N ASP A 104 3.59 12.53 -16.42
CA ASP A 104 3.07 11.31 -15.80
C ASP A 104 3.10 11.32 -14.26
N PRO A 105 2.32 10.48 -13.59
CA PRO A 105 2.10 10.57 -12.15
C PRO A 105 3.34 10.31 -11.29
N ALA A 106 3.68 11.30 -10.46
CA ALA A 106 4.72 11.18 -9.45
C ALA A 106 4.25 10.35 -8.25
N ARG A 107 4.64 9.09 -8.20
CA ARG A 107 4.34 8.19 -7.06
C ARG A 107 5.58 7.82 -6.27
N TRP A 108 6.75 7.98 -6.88
CA TRP A 108 8.02 7.47 -6.39
C TRP A 108 9.00 8.61 -6.14
N LEU A 109 9.61 8.63 -4.97
CA LEU A 109 10.77 9.42 -4.65
C LEU A 109 12.02 8.61 -4.97
N ASN A 110 12.78 9.05 -5.98
CA ASN A 110 14.05 8.44 -6.33
C ASN A 110 15.16 9.09 -5.50
N ILE A 111 15.71 8.32 -4.57
CA ILE A 111 16.83 8.75 -3.73
C ILE A 111 18.06 7.94 -4.15
N GLY A 112 18.72 8.36 -5.23
CA GLY A 112 19.88 7.67 -5.78
C GLY A 112 19.55 6.24 -6.22
N ILE A 113 20.03 5.23 -5.50
CA ILE A 113 19.87 3.80 -5.83
C ILE A 113 18.47 3.27 -5.44
N PHE A 114 17.77 3.95 -4.55
CA PHE A 114 16.48 3.51 -4.03
C PHE A 114 15.34 4.39 -4.52
N SER A 115 14.24 3.75 -4.88
CA SER A 115 12.95 4.42 -5.12
C SER A 115 11.98 4.04 -4.00
N ILE A 116 11.45 5.04 -3.31
CA ILE A 116 10.51 4.88 -2.20
C ILE A 116 9.15 5.42 -2.64
N GLN A 117 8.10 4.62 -2.46
CA GLN A 117 6.74 5.07 -2.69
C GLN A 117 6.24 5.79 -1.44
N THR A 118 6.02 7.10 -1.54
CA THR A 118 5.63 7.93 -0.39
C THR A 118 4.25 7.57 0.16
N SER A 119 3.35 7.05 -0.68
CA SER A 119 2.04 6.56 -0.25
C SER A 119 2.11 5.33 0.66
N ASP A 120 3.17 4.50 0.59
CA ASP A 120 3.35 3.37 1.51
C ASP A 120 3.71 3.86 2.92
N ILE A 121 4.57 4.90 3.01
CA ILE A 121 4.90 5.55 4.28
C ILE A 121 3.64 6.20 4.87
N ALA A 122 2.84 6.87 4.04
CA ALA A 122 1.59 7.49 4.47
C ALA A 122 0.59 6.45 4.99
N ARG A 123 0.46 5.30 4.32
CA ARG A 123 -0.39 4.21 4.79
C ARG A 123 0.01 3.71 6.16
N LEU A 124 1.31 3.47 6.38
CA LEU A 124 1.82 3.05 7.68
C LEU A 124 1.58 4.11 8.76
N SER A 125 1.81 5.39 8.45
CA SER A 125 1.60 6.49 9.39
C SER A 125 0.13 6.65 9.79
N VAL A 126 -0.80 6.46 8.85
CA VAL A 126 -2.25 6.47 9.11
C VAL A 126 -2.63 5.34 10.06
N ILE A 127 -2.11 4.13 9.87
CA ILE A 127 -2.38 2.99 10.76
C ILE A 127 -1.92 3.31 12.19
N ILE A 128 -0.70 3.79 12.36
CA ILE A 128 -0.13 4.13 13.68
C ILE A 128 -0.92 5.28 14.31
N TYR A 129 -1.27 6.30 13.53
CA TYR A 129 -2.07 7.44 14.01
C TYR A 129 -3.46 7.00 14.48
N LEU A 130 -4.17 6.22 13.67
CA LEU A 130 -5.51 5.72 14.01
C LEU A 130 -5.48 4.82 15.24
N ALA A 131 -4.51 3.92 15.36
CA ALA A 131 -4.36 3.07 16.53
C ALA A 131 -4.18 3.89 17.81
N ASN A 132 -3.30 4.90 17.76
CA ASN A 132 -3.09 5.81 18.90
C ASN A 132 -4.33 6.66 19.18
N TYR A 133 -5.01 7.16 18.14
CA TYR A 133 -6.22 7.97 18.29
C TYR A 133 -7.35 7.18 18.97
N ILE A 134 -7.63 5.97 18.49
CA ILE A 134 -8.66 5.09 19.04
C ILE A 134 -8.37 4.75 20.51
N ASP A 135 -7.11 4.44 20.86
CA ASP A 135 -6.71 4.16 22.24
C ASP A 135 -6.93 5.36 23.16
N ARG A 136 -6.62 6.57 22.70
CA ARG A 136 -6.78 7.81 23.48
C ARG A 136 -8.22 8.27 23.62
N LYS A 137 -9.06 8.01 22.62
CA LYS A 137 -10.44 8.53 22.51
C LYS A 137 -11.50 7.42 22.62
N LYS A 138 -11.15 6.25 23.14
CA LYS A 138 -12.02 5.07 23.24
C LYS A 138 -13.40 5.35 23.86
N ASP A 139 -13.47 6.27 24.82
CA ASP A 139 -14.73 6.62 25.51
C ASP A 139 -15.62 7.52 24.64
N ASN A 140 -15.03 8.36 23.79
CA ASN A 140 -15.73 9.34 22.96
C ASN A 140 -15.82 8.94 21.48
N ILE A 141 -15.28 7.80 21.08
CA ILE A 141 -15.22 7.36 19.67
C ILE A 141 -16.62 7.22 19.03
N ARG A 142 -17.66 7.09 19.86
CA ARG A 142 -19.06 7.02 19.44
C ARG A 142 -19.66 8.38 19.11
N ASP A 143 -19.08 9.48 19.58
CA ASP A 143 -19.52 10.81 19.22
C ASP A 143 -19.05 11.18 17.83
N TYR A 144 -19.96 11.78 17.06
CA TYR A 144 -19.63 12.14 15.67
C TYR A 144 -18.58 13.25 15.60
N ILE A 145 -18.78 14.33 16.38
CA ILE A 145 -17.95 15.54 16.31
C ILE A 145 -16.60 15.32 17.01
N ASP A 146 -16.60 14.80 18.25
CA ASP A 146 -15.40 14.74 19.07
C ASP A 146 -14.60 13.43 18.91
N GLY A 147 -15.25 12.39 18.40
CA GLY A 147 -14.65 11.06 18.28
C GLY A 147 -14.40 10.63 16.84
N PHE A 148 -15.40 10.76 15.96
CA PHE A 148 -15.34 10.19 14.60
C PHE A 148 -14.79 11.18 13.56
N LEU A 149 -15.22 12.45 13.61
CA LEU A 149 -14.89 13.45 12.60
C LEU A 149 -13.40 13.82 12.55
N PRO A 150 -12.66 14.01 13.67
CA PRO A 150 -11.26 14.39 13.59
C PRO A 150 -10.36 13.39 12.86
N PRO A 151 -10.40 12.07 13.16
CA PRO A 151 -9.59 11.12 12.41
C PRO A 151 -10.06 10.95 10.95
N LEU A 152 -11.35 11.11 10.67
CA LEU A 152 -11.88 11.12 9.31
C LEU A 152 -11.25 12.26 8.48
N LEU A 153 -11.24 13.49 9.01
CA LEU A 153 -10.65 14.64 8.31
C LEU A 153 -9.15 14.44 8.04
N MET A 154 -8.40 13.93 9.01
CA MET A 154 -6.97 13.66 8.83
C MET A 154 -6.71 12.60 7.76
N VAL A 155 -7.49 11.53 7.74
CA VAL A 155 -7.37 10.48 6.73
C VAL A 155 -7.80 10.98 5.36
N LEU A 156 -8.85 11.80 5.28
CA LEU A 156 -9.28 12.43 4.03
C LEU A 156 -8.19 13.32 3.42
N ILE A 157 -7.48 14.12 4.23
CA ILE A 157 -6.34 14.92 3.76
C ILE A 157 -5.29 14.02 3.09
N VAL A 158 -4.90 12.93 3.75
CA VAL A 158 -3.93 11.98 3.19
C VAL A 158 -4.44 11.33 1.90
N MET A 159 -5.71 10.90 1.89
CA MET A 159 -6.33 10.29 0.70
C MET A 159 -6.38 11.27 -0.48
N ILE A 160 -6.75 12.53 -0.25
CA ILE A 160 -6.79 13.55 -1.30
C ILE A 160 -5.40 13.78 -1.89
N LEU A 161 -4.36 13.89 -1.06
CA LEU A 161 -2.99 14.05 -1.52
C LEU A 161 -2.53 12.87 -2.38
N ILE A 162 -2.90 11.64 -2.01
CA ILE A 162 -2.58 10.42 -2.77
C ILE A 162 -3.38 10.38 -4.08
N ILE A 163 -4.65 10.80 -4.08
CA ILE A 163 -5.47 10.90 -5.30
C ILE A 163 -4.90 11.92 -6.29
N ILE A 164 -4.33 13.02 -5.80
CA ILE A 164 -3.63 14.02 -6.61
C ILE A 164 -2.35 13.43 -7.26
N GLN A 165 -1.73 12.41 -6.66
CA GLN A 165 -0.61 11.64 -7.23
C GLN A 165 -1.05 10.48 -8.14
N PRO A 166 -2.23 10.52 -8.73
CA PRO A 166 -3.13 9.51 -9.30
C PRO A 166 -2.92 8.07 -8.79
N ASP A 167 -2.78 7.89 -7.48
CA ASP A 167 -2.72 6.58 -6.83
C ASP A 167 -4.04 6.25 -6.12
N PHE A 168 -5.07 6.04 -6.92
CA PHE A 168 -6.42 5.77 -6.46
C PHE A 168 -6.52 4.48 -5.62
N SER A 169 -5.79 3.45 -6.01
CA SER A 169 -5.83 2.14 -5.32
C SER A 169 -5.32 2.24 -3.88
N THR A 170 -4.23 2.97 -3.66
CA THR A 170 -3.69 3.18 -2.31
C THR A 170 -4.61 4.08 -1.48
N ALA A 171 -5.21 5.12 -2.07
CA ALA A 171 -6.19 5.95 -1.37
C ALA A 171 -7.41 5.14 -0.93
N ALA A 172 -7.99 4.30 -1.81
CA ALA A 172 -9.11 3.42 -1.47
C ALA A 172 -8.74 2.42 -0.37
N MET A 173 -7.54 1.85 -0.42
CA MET A 173 -7.03 0.95 0.61
C MET A 173 -6.91 1.63 1.99
N ILE A 174 -6.44 2.88 2.02
CA ILE A 174 -6.37 3.69 3.27
C ILE A 174 -7.78 3.95 3.82
N GLY A 175 -8.73 4.29 2.94
CA GLY A 175 -10.14 4.44 3.34
C GLY A 175 -10.72 3.16 3.93
N PHE A 176 -10.42 2.00 3.34
CA PHE A 176 -10.85 0.70 3.85
C PHE A 176 -10.21 0.39 5.22
N ILE A 177 -8.91 0.63 5.37
CA ILE A 177 -8.20 0.49 6.66
C ILE A 177 -8.84 1.38 7.73
N PHE A 178 -9.15 2.64 7.40
CA PHE A 178 -9.85 3.56 8.31
C PHE A 178 -11.17 2.99 8.81
N LEU A 179 -12.01 2.47 7.89
CA LEU A 179 -13.29 1.88 8.25
C LEU A 179 -13.14 0.66 9.17
N ILE A 180 -12.21 -0.25 8.85
CA ILE A 180 -11.94 -1.43 9.68
C ILE A 180 -11.44 -1.03 11.07
N MET A 181 -10.48 -0.11 11.14
CA MET A 181 -9.90 0.29 12.42
C MET A 181 -10.92 0.98 13.31
N LEU A 182 -11.77 1.85 12.77
CA LEU A 182 -12.84 2.46 13.56
C LEU A 182 -13.97 1.49 13.92
N PHE A 183 -14.24 0.50 13.09
CA PHE A 183 -15.16 -0.59 13.44
C PHE A 183 -14.65 -1.38 14.64
N ILE A 184 -13.37 -1.79 14.62
CA ILE A 184 -12.71 -2.45 15.75
C ILE A 184 -12.67 -1.53 16.98
N GLY A 185 -12.48 -0.23 16.78
CA GLY A 185 -12.51 0.82 17.80
C GLY A 185 -13.89 1.09 18.39
N ARG A 186 -14.94 0.35 18.00
CA ARG A 186 -16.34 0.47 18.46
C ARG A 186 -17.00 1.80 18.12
N ALA A 187 -16.63 2.44 17.02
CA ALA A 187 -17.39 3.56 16.48
C ALA A 187 -18.81 3.14 16.14
N LYS A 188 -19.77 4.07 16.12
CA LYS A 188 -21.15 3.76 15.74
C LYS A 188 -21.20 3.30 14.29
N PHE A 189 -21.85 2.16 14.05
CA PHE A 189 -22.00 1.59 12.71
C PHE A 189 -22.63 2.58 11.71
N LEU A 190 -23.57 3.41 12.17
CA LEU A 190 -24.20 4.44 11.34
C LEU A 190 -23.19 5.46 10.78
N HIS A 191 -22.15 5.85 11.57
CA HIS A 191 -21.11 6.76 11.10
C HIS A 191 -20.25 6.11 10.00
N LEU A 192 -19.97 4.81 10.11
CA LEU A 192 -19.23 4.05 9.10
C LEU A 192 -20.04 3.94 7.80
N VAL A 193 -21.33 3.56 7.90
CA VAL A 193 -22.21 3.47 6.73
C VAL A 193 -22.38 4.83 6.06
N SER A 194 -22.58 5.90 6.82
CA SER A 194 -22.65 7.26 6.25
C SER A 194 -21.37 7.66 5.55
N THR A 195 -20.20 7.32 6.10
CA THR A 195 -18.91 7.60 5.46
C THR A 195 -18.76 6.86 4.14
N VAL A 196 -19.16 5.57 4.09
CA VAL A 196 -19.16 4.80 2.84
C VAL A 196 -20.13 5.42 1.83
N PHE A 197 -21.33 5.76 2.24
CA PHE A 197 -22.35 6.35 1.36
C PHE A 197 -21.89 7.68 0.75
N PHE A 198 -21.44 8.62 1.58
CA PHE A 198 -20.90 9.88 1.09
C PHE A 198 -19.60 9.69 0.30
N GLY A 199 -18.73 8.77 0.75
CA GLY A 199 -17.52 8.40 0.04
C GLY A 199 -17.81 7.93 -1.39
N LEU A 200 -18.81 7.07 -1.60
CA LEU A 200 -19.22 6.60 -2.92
C LEU A 200 -19.74 7.75 -3.80
N ILE A 201 -20.54 8.69 -3.24
CA ILE A 201 -21.03 9.85 -3.98
C ILE A 201 -19.87 10.70 -4.52
N PHE A 202 -18.82 10.92 -3.71
CA PHE A 202 -17.65 11.66 -4.15
C PHE A 202 -16.72 10.85 -5.07
N LEU A 203 -16.69 9.55 -4.90
CA LEU A 203 -15.81 8.64 -5.63
C LEU A 203 -16.26 8.44 -7.08
N ILE A 204 -17.56 8.38 -7.32
CA ILE A 204 -18.14 8.21 -8.66
C ILE A 204 -17.65 9.31 -9.63
N PRO A 205 -17.80 10.61 -9.34
CA PRO A 205 -17.25 11.65 -10.21
C PRO A 205 -15.74 11.55 -10.41
N VAL A 206 -14.98 11.27 -9.32
CA VAL A 206 -13.52 11.13 -9.40
C VAL A 206 -13.09 9.99 -10.33
N MET A 207 -13.89 8.94 -10.44
CA MET A 207 -13.63 7.85 -11.40
C MET A 207 -13.84 8.31 -12.84
N TYR A 208 -14.88 9.07 -13.12
CA TYR A 208 -15.21 9.54 -14.47
C TYR A 208 -14.28 10.64 -14.99
N PHE A 209 -13.62 11.42 -14.12
CA PHE A 209 -12.71 12.49 -14.54
C PHE A 209 -11.45 12.04 -15.29
N ARG A 210 -11.14 10.75 -15.32
CA ARG A 210 -9.96 10.20 -16.02
C ARG A 210 -10.36 9.00 -16.86
N GLU A 211 -10.29 9.15 -18.18
CA GLU A 211 -10.61 8.11 -19.16
C GLU A 211 -9.91 6.78 -18.88
N TYR A 212 -8.65 6.83 -18.42
CA TYR A 212 -7.90 5.63 -18.05
C TYR A 212 -8.57 4.80 -16.93
N ARG A 213 -9.27 5.44 -15.98
CA ARG A 213 -9.97 4.73 -14.90
C ARG A 213 -11.23 4.06 -15.41
N VAL A 214 -11.97 4.78 -16.25
CA VAL A 214 -13.16 4.26 -16.93
C VAL A 214 -12.75 3.07 -17.79
N TYR A 215 -11.71 3.23 -18.61
CA TYR A 215 -11.18 2.16 -19.46
C TYR A 215 -10.79 0.90 -18.66
N ARG A 216 -10.20 1.03 -17.47
CA ARG A 216 -9.89 -0.13 -16.61
C ARG A 216 -11.14 -0.92 -16.19
N ILE A 217 -12.23 -0.23 -15.90
CA ILE A 217 -13.48 -0.87 -15.49
C ILE A 217 -14.15 -1.52 -16.69
N THR A 218 -14.32 -0.76 -17.79
CA THR A 218 -14.95 -1.27 -19.00
C THR A 218 -14.17 -2.45 -19.57
N SER A 219 -12.84 -2.33 -19.70
CA SER A 219 -12.00 -3.42 -20.19
C SER A 219 -12.00 -4.65 -19.29
N TYR A 220 -12.26 -4.51 -17.99
CA TYR A 220 -12.42 -5.63 -17.09
C TYR A 220 -13.74 -6.38 -17.36
N PHE A 221 -14.87 -5.66 -17.44
CA PHE A 221 -16.17 -6.28 -17.70
C PHE A 221 -16.29 -6.80 -19.14
N ASP A 222 -15.86 -6.04 -20.11
CA ASP A 222 -15.90 -6.44 -21.52
C ASP A 222 -14.98 -7.65 -21.76
N GLY A 223 -13.85 -7.71 -21.06
CA GLY A 223 -12.87 -8.80 -21.14
C GLY A 223 -13.41 -10.17 -20.68
N PHE A 224 -14.47 -10.21 -19.86
CA PHE A 224 -15.13 -11.47 -19.52
C PHE A 224 -15.94 -12.06 -20.70
N PHE A 225 -16.44 -11.22 -21.57
CA PHE A 225 -17.24 -11.63 -22.73
C PHE A 225 -16.39 -11.72 -24.01
N ASP A 226 -15.37 -10.88 -24.11
CA ASP A 226 -14.49 -10.81 -25.26
C ASP A 226 -13.07 -10.46 -24.82
N LEU A 227 -12.19 -11.47 -24.80
CA LEU A 227 -10.81 -11.31 -24.33
C LEU A 227 -10.02 -10.28 -25.16
N SER A 228 -10.39 -10.03 -26.42
CA SER A 228 -9.74 -9.03 -27.26
C SER A 228 -9.92 -7.59 -26.75
N LYS A 229 -11.01 -7.33 -26.02
CA LYS A 229 -11.34 -6.02 -25.40
C LYS A 229 -10.75 -5.86 -23.99
N ALA A 230 -10.22 -6.93 -23.43
CA ALA A 230 -9.57 -6.89 -22.13
C ALA A 230 -8.29 -6.05 -22.17
N SER A 231 -7.92 -5.45 -21.03
CA SER A 231 -6.62 -4.81 -20.90
C SER A 231 -5.50 -5.84 -21.10
N HIS A 232 -4.34 -5.41 -21.62
CA HIS A 232 -3.20 -6.30 -21.87
C HIS A 232 -2.81 -7.13 -20.64
N GLN A 233 -2.89 -6.52 -19.44
CA GLN A 233 -2.59 -7.20 -18.19
C GLN A 233 -3.60 -8.34 -17.90
N LEU A 234 -4.87 -8.12 -18.17
CA LEU A 234 -5.93 -9.11 -17.97
C LEU A 234 -5.81 -10.24 -19.00
N GLN A 235 -5.54 -9.91 -20.29
CA GLN A 235 -5.29 -10.91 -21.33
C GLN A 235 -4.14 -11.83 -20.97
N GLN A 236 -2.98 -11.27 -20.55
CA GLN A 236 -1.82 -12.06 -20.14
C GLN A 236 -2.11 -12.95 -18.92
N SER A 237 -2.93 -12.46 -17.99
CA SER A 237 -3.36 -13.27 -16.83
C SER A 237 -4.20 -14.47 -17.27
N PHE A 238 -5.14 -14.30 -18.19
CA PHE A 238 -5.94 -15.41 -18.71
C PHE A 238 -5.11 -16.39 -19.52
N TYR A 239 -4.19 -15.90 -20.36
CA TYR A 239 -3.27 -16.78 -21.10
C TYR A 239 -2.37 -17.59 -20.16
N SER A 240 -1.82 -16.97 -19.13
CA SER A 240 -0.99 -17.65 -18.13
C SER A 240 -1.76 -18.73 -17.37
N LEU A 241 -3.00 -18.42 -16.96
CA LEU A 241 -3.87 -19.40 -16.29
C LEU A 241 -4.29 -20.54 -17.23
N GLY A 242 -4.65 -20.20 -18.47
CA GLY A 242 -5.06 -21.20 -19.47
C GLY A 242 -3.92 -22.15 -19.84
N ASN A 243 -2.72 -21.62 -20.07
CA ASN A 243 -1.55 -22.43 -20.40
C ASN A 243 -1.04 -23.24 -19.20
N GLY A 244 -1.16 -22.68 -17.99
CA GLY A 244 -0.69 -23.33 -16.76
C GLY A 244 -1.58 -24.48 -16.28
N GLY A 245 -2.88 -24.45 -16.59
CA GLY A 245 -3.83 -25.42 -16.05
C GLY A 245 -3.76 -25.52 -14.52
N ILE A 246 -4.01 -26.70 -13.96
CA ILE A 246 -4.02 -26.94 -12.51
C ILE A 246 -2.58 -27.03 -11.94
N ASN A 247 -1.65 -27.62 -12.68
CA ASN A 247 -0.30 -27.92 -12.19
C ASN A 247 0.73 -26.81 -12.51
N GLY A 248 0.38 -25.84 -13.33
CA GLY A 248 1.31 -24.83 -13.83
C GLY A 248 2.26 -25.40 -14.90
N VAL A 249 3.07 -24.52 -15.51
CA VAL A 249 4.07 -24.88 -16.53
C VAL A 249 5.47 -25.12 -15.95
N GLY A 250 5.62 -24.96 -14.63
CA GLY A 250 6.89 -25.13 -13.92
C GLY A 250 7.57 -23.82 -13.55
N LEU A 251 8.68 -23.95 -12.79
CA LEU A 251 9.48 -22.80 -12.38
C LEU A 251 10.41 -22.38 -13.53
N GLY A 252 10.39 -21.10 -13.90
CA GLY A 252 11.27 -20.54 -14.94
C GLY A 252 10.72 -20.63 -16.36
N SER A 253 9.43 -20.94 -16.53
CA SER A 253 8.75 -21.01 -17.82
C SER A 253 7.73 -19.90 -18.01
#